data_af8691d9e072162d0d49c84aedee0e27
#
_entry.id   af8691d9e072162d0d49c84aedee0e27
#
_cell.length_a   1.000
_cell.length_b   1.000
_cell.length_c   1.000
_cell.angle_alpha   90.00
_cell.angle_beta   90.00
_cell.angle_gamma   90.00
#
_symmetry.space_group_name_H-M   'P 1'
#
loop_
_entity.id
_entity.type
_entity.pdbx_description
1 polymer ?
#
loop_
_entity_poly.entity_id
_entity_poly.type
_entity_poly.pdbx_seq_one_letter_code
_entity_poly.pdbx_strand_id
1 'polypeptide(L)'
;MGAAAGLSWLKAVLFMMRARVFGAVVLVLTISLLAIGCKTAGPRAKTTGRELRIPRVARPWSEALRLVGDGKPMYSDFSLIKDKLGRWHCIGTFGESPATLGSGYELSDGYALFHAVGGSLNAPMTITNKIPYQVPSPQAYMWAPGVIWNRDRTTAFLFYFHYLGSSEFKENCVRLLTSNAPNLASWHPYDGAELTERNRVFREQDDRDFCAFRDDRLGVYLMYYACAGTYPGLPGLNTIVRVRTSKDLLHWTEPVTVMGPPPGGYQCAESPFVLYRDGYYYLWVSGIDYSRISLYISEDPFNFGDPAANRIEEQPGHAPEIVSEKGQDFMACSMVSTVPSATPGANDLHGILIQPVRWDKPDPGMESRVTRKP
;
A
#
# COMPACT_ATOMS: atom_id res chain seq x y z
N MET A 1 8.23 -62.22 -20.98
CA MET A 1 7.80 -60.90 -20.51
C MET A 1 8.69 -60.39 -19.39
N GLY A 2 9.98 -60.12 -19.63
CA GLY A 2 10.91 -59.78 -18.53
C GLY A 2 12.04 -58.80 -18.89
N ALA A 3 12.14 -58.34 -20.16
CA ALA A 3 13.28 -57.55 -20.59
C ALA A 3 13.00 -56.04 -20.76
N ALA A 4 11.74 -55.58 -20.72
CA ALA A 4 11.39 -54.20 -20.94
C ALA A 4 11.41 -53.32 -19.66
N ALA A 5 11.32 -53.88 -18.47
CA ALA A 5 11.30 -53.12 -17.20
C ALA A 5 12.69 -52.65 -16.74
N GLY A 6 13.77 -53.35 -17.13
CA GLY A 6 15.14 -53.03 -16.71
C GLY A 6 15.72 -51.77 -17.39
N LEU A 7 15.32 -51.49 -18.64
CA LEU A 7 15.87 -50.36 -19.40
C LEU A 7 15.30 -49.00 -18.96
N SER A 8 14.10 -48.99 -18.42
CA SER A 8 13.45 -47.78 -17.88
C SER A 8 14.12 -47.30 -16.59
N TRP A 9 14.52 -48.23 -15.73
CA TRP A 9 15.16 -47.88 -14.44
C TRP A 9 16.57 -47.31 -14.61
N LEU A 10 17.33 -47.87 -15.58
CA LEU A 10 18.70 -47.37 -15.86
C LEU A 10 18.69 -45.91 -16.43
N LYS A 11 17.70 -45.58 -17.25
CA LYS A 11 17.54 -44.19 -17.77
C LYS A 11 17.16 -43.19 -16.68
N ALA A 12 16.33 -43.56 -15.72
CA ALA A 12 15.95 -42.69 -14.60
C ALA A 12 17.14 -42.45 -13.64
N VAL A 13 17.95 -43.46 -13.35
CA VAL A 13 19.14 -43.32 -12.49
C VAL A 13 20.22 -42.45 -13.17
N LEU A 14 20.44 -42.63 -14.47
CA LEU A 14 21.40 -41.79 -15.22
C LEU A 14 20.93 -40.29 -15.33
N PHE A 15 19.62 -40.05 -15.41
CA PHE A 15 19.08 -38.69 -15.43
C PHE A 15 19.25 -38.02 -14.07
N MET A 16 19.01 -38.70 -12.96
CA MET A 16 19.21 -38.16 -11.61
C MET A 16 20.69 -37.92 -11.26
N MET A 17 21.61 -38.76 -11.75
CA MET A 17 23.06 -38.52 -11.57
C MET A 17 23.54 -37.29 -12.35
N ARG A 18 23.05 -37.08 -13.59
CA ARG A 18 23.38 -35.87 -14.37
C ARG A 18 22.86 -34.59 -13.73
N ALA A 19 21.66 -34.62 -13.15
CA ALA A 19 21.09 -33.46 -12.45
C ALA A 19 21.87 -33.06 -11.17
N ARG A 20 22.42 -34.06 -10.44
CA ARG A 20 23.24 -33.78 -9.25
C ARG A 20 24.63 -33.24 -9.58
N VAL A 21 25.24 -33.64 -10.68
CA VAL A 21 26.54 -33.13 -11.11
C VAL A 21 26.42 -31.71 -11.63
N PHE A 22 25.33 -31.38 -12.34
CA PHE A 22 25.06 -29.99 -12.79
C PHE A 22 24.76 -29.03 -11.63
N GLY A 23 24.00 -29.47 -10.62
CA GLY A 23 23.71 -28.71 -9.44
C GLY A 23 24.96 -28.37 -8.59
N ALA A 24 25.90 -29.33 -8.47
CA ALA A 24 27.14 -29.13 -7.74
C ALA A 24 28.13 -28.19 -8.46
N VAL A 25 28.19 -28.22 -9.78
CA VAL A 25 29.09 -27.34 -10.56
C VAL A 25 28.55 -25.88 -10.57
N VAL A 26 27.23 -25.67 -10.62
CA VAL A 26 26.64 -24.33 -10.54
C VAL A 26 26.80 -23.73 -9.12
N LEU A 27 26.71 -24.56 -8.07
CA LEU A 27 26.89 -24.09 -6.69
C LEU A 27 28.36 -23.69 -6.39
N VAL A 28 29.34 -24.42 -6.93
CA VAL A 28 30.77 -24.10 -6.77
C VAL A 28 31.15 -22.84 -7.54
N LEU A 29 30.57 -22.59 -8.72
CA LEU A 29 30.82 -21.38 -9.51
C LEU A 29 30.16 -20.14 -8.87
N THR A 30 29.01 -20.25 -8.23
CA THR A 30 28.36 -19.14 -7.51
C THR A 30 29.11 -18.78 -6.23
N ILE A 31 29.68 -19.73 -5.49
CA ILE A 31 30.46 -19.46 -4.28
C ILE A 31 31.84 -18.83 -4.63
N SER A 32 32.43 -19.18 -5.77
CA SER A 32 33.71 -18.59 -6.23
C SER A 32 33.57 -17.14 -6.74
N LEU A 33 32.40 -16.74 -7.21
CA LEU A 33 32.13 -15.36 -7.63
C LEU A 33 31.80 -14.42 -6.45
N LEU A 34 31.40 -14.95 -5.30
CA LEU A 34 31.14 -14.19 -4.07
C LEU A 34 32.42 -13.90 -3.25
N ALA A 35 33.54 -14.56 -3.53
CA ALA A 35 34.79 -14.39 -2.80
C ALA A 35 35.80 -13.36 -3.40
N ILE A 36 35.48 -12.73 -4.54
CA ILE A 36 36.41 -11.78 -5.23
C ILE A 36 35.93 -10.31 -5.07
N GLY A 37 35.04 -10.01 -4.16
CA GLY A 37 34.44 -8.67 -3.94
C GLY A 37 34.84 -7.93 -2.66
N CYS A 38 35.79 -8.39 -1.86
CA CYS A 38 36.32 -7.61 -0.74
C CYS A 38 37.28 -6.52 -1.24
N LYS A 39 36.76 -5.49 -1.92
CA LYS A 39 37.47 -4.22 -2.03
C LYS A 39 37.34 -3.48 -0.71
N THR A 40 38.48 -3.22 -0.10
CA THR A 40 38.64 -2.34 1.06
C THR A 40 37.71 -1.14 0.98
N ALA A 41 36.88 -0.96 2.00
CA ALA A 41 36.02 0.20 2.13
C ALA A 41 36.91 1.45 2.07
N GLY A 42 36.82 2.18 0.96
CA GLY A 42 37.35 3.54 0.88
C GLY A 42 36.70 4.41 1.97
N PRO A 43 37.29 5.54 2.32
CA PRO A 43 36.79 6.39 3.39
C PRO A 43 35.30 6.67 3.12
N ARG A 44 34.46 6.28 4.08
CA ARG A 44 33.01 6.51 4.09
C ARG A 44 32.79 7.98 3.77
N ALA A 45 32.23 8.27 2.60
CA ALA A 45 31.83 9.63 2.25
C ALA A 45 31.05 10.17 3.46
N LYS A 46 31.51 11.29 4.03
CA LYS A 46 30.78 11.98 5.09
C LYS A 46 29.38 12.23 4.55
N THR A 47 28.42 11.48 5.08
CA THR A 47 26.99 11.69 4.81
C THR A 47 26.69 13.11 5.27
N THR A 48 26.57 14.03 4.34
CA THR A 48 26.03 15.37 4.58
C THR A 48 24.72 15.19 5.32
N GLY A 49 24.65 15.68 6.53
CA GLY A 49 23.69 15.47 7.58
C GLY A 49 22.30 15.06 7.15
N ARG A 50 22.00 13.78 7.26
CA ARG A 50 20.61 13.31 7.27
C ARG A 50 19.98 13.84 8.53
N GLU A 51 19.11 14.82 8.41
CA GLU A 51 18.38 15.36 9.54
C GLU A 51 17.03 14.65 9.62
N LEU A 52 16.84 13.84 10.67
CA LEU A 52 15.55 13.24 10.96
C LEU A 52 14.53 14.35 11.25
N ARG A 53 13.38 14.28 10.59
CA ARG A 53 12.25 15.19 10.79
C ARG A 53 10.99 14.38 11.04
N ILE A 54 10.13 14.87 11.92
CA ILE A 54 8.86 14.24 12.25
C ILE A 54 7.73 15.02 11.58
N PRO A 55 6.92 14.37 10.73
CA PRO A 55 5.79 15.03 10.08
C PRO A 55 4.64 15.18 11.05
N ARG A 56 4.21 16.41 11.29
CA ARG A 56 3.09 16.75 12.16
C ARG A 56 2.07 17.60 11.43
N VAL A 57 0.80 17.28 11.60
CA VAL A 57 -0.28 18.11 11.10
C VAL A 57 -0.22 19.51 11.73
N ALA A 58 -0.46 20.53 10.92
CA ALA A 58 -0.27 21.92 11.34
C ALA A 58 -1.33 22.40 12.32
N ARG A 59 -2.49 21.77 12.37
CA ARG A 59 -3.67 22.14 13.18
C ARG A 59 -4.45 20.88 13.60
N PRO A 60 -5.41 21.01 14.55
CA PRO A 60 -6.35 19.94 14.84
C PRO A 60 -7.16 19.52 13.59
N TRP A 61 -7.54 18.26 13.51
CA TRP A 61 -8.34 17.76 12.39
C TRP A 61 -9.72 18.41 12.27
N SER A 62 -10.27 18.96 13.35
CA SER A 62 -11.50 19.76 13.35
C SER A 62 -11.41 21.05 12.51
N GLU A 63 -10.19 21.51 12.21
CA GLU A 63 -9.91 22.67 11.38
C GLU A 63 -9.41 22.32 9.97
N ALA A 64 -9.38 21.03 9.64
CA ALA A 64 -8.93 20.55 8.34
C ALA A 64 -9.93 20.89 7.24
N LEU A 65 -9.43 21.08 6.03
CA LEU A 65 -10.27 21.22 4.85
C LEU A 65 -10.90 19.87 4.50
N ARG A 66 -12.20 19.82 4.30
CA ARG A 66 -12.84 18.65 3.67
C ARG A 66 -12.56 18.71 2.17
N LEU A 67 -11.67 17.79 1.75
CA LEU A 67 -11.24 17.70 0.35
C LEU A 67 -12.30 17.03 -0.52
N VAL A 68 -12.89 15.94 -0.01
CA VAL A 68 -13.96 15.18 -0.66
C VAL A 68 -15.01 14.78 0.37
N GLY A 69 -16.26 14.77 -0.05
CA GLY A 69 -17.38 14.32 0.75
C GLY A 69 -18.35 15.42 1.13
N ASP A 70 -19.53 15.02 1.59
CA ASP A 70 -20.64 15.88 1.95
C ASP A 70 -21.01 15.80 3.45
N GLY A 71 -20.12 15.24 4.27
CA GLY A 71 -20.35 15.00 5.70
C GLY A 71 -20.93 13.62 5.99
N LYS A 72 -21.12 12.77 4.98
CA LYS A 72 -21.57 11.39 5.17
C LYS A 72 -20.39 10.41 5.24
N PRO A 73 -20.51 9.30 5.99
CA PRO A 73 -19.41 8.34 6.18
C PRO A 73 -19.21 7.40 4.98
N MET A 74 -19.27 7.93 3.76
CA MET A 74 -19.28 7.15 2.52
C MET A 74 -17.96 7.16 1.75
N TYR A 75 -16.96 7.89 2.21
CA TYR A 75 -15.69 8.10 1.52
C TYR A 75 -14.54 7.62 2.37
N SER A 76 -13.85 6.56 1.94
CA SER A 76 -12.70 5.99 2.64
C SER A 76 -11.65 5.46 1.68
N ASP A 77 -10.53 4.97 2.20
CA ASP A 77 -9.44 4.30 1.48
C ASP A 77 -9.24 4.88 0.08
N PHE A 78 -8.46 5.92 -0.01
CA PHE A 78 -8.32 6.72 -1.20
C PHE A 78 -6.87 6.83 -1.63
N SER A 79 -6.66 7.28 -2.86
CA SER A 79 -5.36 7.66 -3.37
C SER A 79 -5.41 9.01 -4.09
N LEU A 80 -4.40 9.85 -3.85
CA LEU A 80 -4.24 11.17 -4.45
C LEU A 80 -3.18 11.13 -5.54
N ILE A 81 -3.53 11.60 -6.73
CA ILE A 81 -2.61 11.66 -7.86
C ILE A 81 -2.79 12.95 -8.64
N LYS A 82 -1.67 13.51 -9.14
CA LYS A 82 -1.71 14.69 -10.01
C LYS A 82 -1.65 14.27 -11.47
N ASP A 83 -2.58 14.75 -12.30
CA ASP A 83 -2.63 14.48 -13.73
C ASP A 83 -1.54 15.28 -14.51
N LYS A 84 -1.44 15.04 -15.82
CA LYS A 84 -0.48 15.73 -16.67
C LYS A 84 -0.88 17.19 -16.95
N LEU A 85 -2.12 17.57 -16.68
CA LEU A 85 -2.63 18.93 -16.81
C LEU A 85 -2.48 19.73 -15.50
N GLY A 86 -1.90 19.12 -14.46
CA GLY A 86 -1.64 19.76 -13.18
C GLY A 86 -2.80 19.72 -12.20
N ARG A 87 -3.89 19.00 -12.48
CA ARG A 87 -5.04 18.84 -11.58
C ARG A 87 -4.82 17.67 -10.65
N TRP A 88 -5.41 17.76 -9.46
CA TRP A 88 -5.44 16.69 -8.49
C TRP A 88 -6.66 15.80 -8.68
N HIS A 89 -6.44 14.52 -8.52
CA HIS A 89 -7.47 13.49 -8.52
C HIS A 89 -7.43 12.77 -7.18
N CYS A 90 -8.60 12.57 -6.59
CA CYS A 90 -8.82 11.70 -5.44
C CYS A 90 -9.71 10.54 -5.91
N ILE A 91 -9.17 9.33 -5.85
CA ILE A 91 -9.88 8.10 -6.20
C ILE A 91 -9.94 7.26 -4.95
N GLY A 92 -11.13 6.84 -4.54
CA GLY A 92 -11.27 6.12 -3.28
C GLY A 92 -12.52 5.25 -3.24
N THR A 93 -12.64 4.52 -2.17
CA THR A 93 -13.79 3.67 -1.88
C THR A 93 -15.02 4.53 -1.59
N PHE A 94 -16.11 4.26 -2.29
CA PHE A 94 -17.41 4.85 -2.04
C PHE A 94 -18.38 3.77 -1.57
N GLY A 95 -18.88 3.93 -0.39
CA GLY A 95 -19.85 3.02 0.20
C GLY A 95 -19.47 2.65 1.63
N GLU A 96 -20.45 2.31 2.41
CA GLU A 96 -20.24 1.84 3.78
C GLU A 96 -19.99 0.34 3.78
N SER A 97 -19.13 -0.11 4.70
CA SER A 97 -19.09 -1.53 5.06
C SER A 97 -20.49 -1.99 5.49
N PRO A 98 -20.94 -3.17 5.06
CA PRO A 98 -22.20 -3.74 5.55
C PRO A 98 -22.33 -3.79 7.07
N ALA A 99 -21.22 -3.72 7.80
CA ALA A 99 -21.17 -3.70 9.26
C ALA A 99 -21.53 -2.34 9.86
N THR A 100 -21.39 -1.23 9.13
CA THR A 100 -21.70 0.14 9.58
C THR A 100 -23.08 0.62 9.14
N LEU A 101 -23.65 -0.02 8.12
CA LEU A 101 -25.02 0.21 7.69
C LEU A 101 -25.96 -0.62 8.56
N GLY A 102 -26.68 0.03 9.43
CA GLY A 102 -27.88 -0.59 10.03
C GLY A 102 -28.78 -1.17 8.92
N SER A 103 -29.45 -2.28 9.19
CA SER A 103 -30.27 -3.10 8.30
C SER A 103 -31.34 -2.33 7.48
N GLY A 104 -30.97 -1.50 6.56
CA GLY A 104 -31.91 -0.70 5.76
C GLY A 104 -31.37 -0.05 4.50
N TYR A 105 -30.10 -0.14 4.21
CA TYR A 105 -29.53 0.35 2.96
C TYR A 105 -29.45 -0.78 1.94
N GLU A 106 -30.31 -0.74 0.94
CA GLU A 106 -30.15 -1.56 -0.25
C GLU A 106 -29.01 -0.99 -1.09
N LEU A 107 -27.95 -1.77 -1.25
CA LEU A 107 -26.82 -1.46 -2.15
C LEU A 107 -27.27 -1.75 -3.59
N SER A 108 -28.17 -0.93 -4.12
CA SER A 108 -28.75 -1.14 -5.44
C SER A 108 -27.75 -0.94 -6.59
N ASP A 109 -26.58 -0.32 -6.36
CA ASP A 109 -25.70 0.11 -7.45
C ASP A 109 -24.26 -0.44 -7.40
N GLY A 110 -23.95 -1.45 -6.58
CA GLY A 110 -22.60 -2.01 -6.46
C GLY A 110 -21.57 -0.99 -5.92
N TYR A 111 -20.56 -1.43 -5.19
CA TYR A 111 -19.48 -0.54 -4.75
C TYR A 111 -18.61 -0.18 -5.96
N ALA A 112 -18.54 1.10 -6.26
CA ALA A 112 -17.62 1.67 -7.24
C ALA A 112 -16.58 2.52 -6.50
N LEU A 113 -15.46 2.79 -7.16
CA LEU A 113 -14.55 3.82 -6.68
C LEU A 113 -15.15 5.19 -7.05
N PHE A 114 -15.17 6.13 -6.10
CA PHE A 114 -15.44 7.52 -6.45
C PHE A 114 -14.22 8.13 -7.13
N HIS A 115 -14.46 9.13 -7.97
CA HIS A 115 -13.42 9.90 -8.63
C HIS A 115 -13.75 11.38 -8.51
N ALA A 116 -12.94 12.11 -7.73
CA ALA A 116 -13.06 13.54 -7.56
C ALA A 116 -11.86 14.27 -8.18
N VAL A 117 -12.09 15.49 -8.67
CA VAL A 117 -11.07 16.30 -9.36
C VAL A 117 -11.07 17.70 -8.79
N GLY A 118 -9.86 18.26 -8.56
CA GLY A 118 -9.65 19.61 -8.08
C GLY A 118 -8.42 20.27 -8.69
N GLY A 119 -8.40 21.59 -8.73
CA GLY A 119 -7.26 22.38 -9.22
C GLY A 119 -6.16 22.56 -8.17
N SER A 120 -6.46 22.33 -6.89
CA SER A 120 -5.56 22.57 -5.76
C SER A 120 -5.96 21.71 -4.56
N LEU A 121 -4.98 21.41 -3.71
CA LEU A 121 -5.20 20.73 -2.41
C LEU A 121 -5.74 21.69 -1.33
N ASN A 122 -5.83 22.98 -1.62
CA ASN A 122 -6.36 24.01 -0.71
C ASN A 122 -7.85 24.34 -0.97
N ALA A 123 -8.54 23.54 -1.77
CA ALA A 123 -9.95 23.72 -2.07
C ALA A 123 -10.65 22.36 -2.20
N PRO A 124 -11.95 22.25 -1.90
CA PRO A 124 -12.70 21.02 -2.11
C PRO A 124 -12.62 20.54 -3.56
N MET A 125 -12.59 19.22 -3.73
CA MET A 125 -12.66 18.58 -5.05
C MET A 125 -14.12 18.28 -5.41
N THR A 126 -14.38 18.28 -6.70
CA THR A 126 -15.70 17.91 -7.25
C THR A 126 -15.69 16.45 -7.66
N ILE A 127 -16.65 15.68 -7.19
CA ILE A 127 -16.87 14.31 -7.67
C ILE A 127 -17.38 14.41 -9.11
N THR A 128 -16.62 13.84 -10.05
CA THR A 128 -16.90 13.93 -11.49
C THR A 128 -17.59 12.71 -12.03
N ASN A 129 -17.21 11.52 -11.52
CA ASN A 129 -17.76 10.23 -11.93
C ASN A 129 -17.46 9.16 -10.88
N LYS A 130 -18.05 7.98 -11.12
CA LYS A 130 -17.64 6.74 -10.47
C LYS A 130 -16.81 5.94 -11.47
N ILE A 131 -15.78 5.25 -11.02
CA ILE A 131 -15.07 4.28 -11.85
C ILE A 131 -15.90 3.00 -11.78
N PRO A 132 -16.56 2.61 -12.88
CA PRO A 132 -17.50 1.52 -12.85
C PRO A 132 -16.79 0.20 -12.62
N TYR A 133 -17.44 -0.67 -11.88
CA TYR A 133 -17.05 -2.04 -11.75
C TYR A 133 -17.35 -2.77 -13.07
N GLN A 134 -16.36 -3.49 -13.62
CA GLN A 134 -16.50 -4.12 -14.94
C GLN A 134 -16.83 -5.61 -14.88
N VAL A 135 -17.01 -6.19 -13.71
CA VAL A 135 -17.47 -7.58 -13.59
C VAL A 135 -18.96 -7.58 -13.29
N PRO A 136 -19.77 -8.29 -14.07
CA PRO A 136 -21.22 -8.31 -13.91
C PRO A 136 -21.61 -9.16 -12.71
N SER A 137 -21.52 -8.60 -11.52
CA SER A 137 -22.06 -9.19 -10.30
C SER A 137 -22.58 -8.07 -9.41
N PRO A 138 -23.86 -8.07 -9.03
CA PRO A 138 -24.41 -7.10 -8.10
C PRO A 138 -23.82 -7.23 -6.66
N GLN A 139 -22.98 -8.23 -6.44
CA GLN A 139 -22.34 -8.50 -5.14
C GLN A 139 -20.84 -8.19 -5.11
N ALA A 140 -20.34 -7.51 -6.13
CA ALA A 140 -18.92 -7.26 -6.26
C ALA A 140 -18.54 -5.86 -5.82
N TYR A 141 -17.43 -5.73 -5.10
CA TYR A 141 -16.96 -4.48 -4.50
C TYR A 141 -15.55 -4.15 -4.97
N MET A 142 -15.28 -2.86 -5.17
CA MET A 142 -13.95 -2.32 -5.41
C MET A 142 -13.53 -1.52 -4.17
N TRP A 143 -12.42 -1.91 -3.55
CA TRP A 143 -11.93 -1.26 -2.34
C TRP A 143 -10.47 -0.83 -2.45
N ALA A 144 -10.12 0.14 -1.62
CA ALA A 144 -8.75 0.52 -1.27
C ALA A 144 -7.83 0.67 -2.49
N PRO A 145 -8.12 1.65 -3.36
CA PRO A 145 -7.31 1.88 -4.55
C PRO A 145 -5.96 2.48 -4.19
N GLY A 146 -4.92 2.06 -4.92
CA GLY A 146 -3.63 2.71 -4.97
C GLY A 146 -3.31 3.14 -6.40
N VAL A 147 -2.95 4.40 -6.61
CA VAL A 147 -2.72 4.96 -7.94
C VAL A 147 -1.29 5.46 -8.09
N ILE A 148 -0.65 5.09 -9.19
CA ILE A 148 0.71 5.53 -9.50
C ILE A 148 0.92 5.74 -11.01
N TRP A 149 1.72 6.73 -11.39
CA TRP A 149 2.26 6.84 -12.74
C TRP A 149 3.47 5.92 -12.94
N ASN A 150 3.59 5.34 -14.14
CA ASN A 150 4.88 4.78 -14.55
C ASN A 150 5.96 5.90 -14.63
N ARG A 151 7.23 5.50 -14.76
CA ARG A 151 8.37 6.40 -14.67
C ARG A 151 8.30 7.58 -15.64
N ASP A 152 7.90 7.33 -16.87
CA ASP A 152 7.81 8.34 -17.92
C ASP A 152 6.44 9.05 -17.95
N ARG A 153 5.57 8.72 -17.00
CA ARG A 153 4.22 9.25 -16.87
C ARG A 153 3.35 9.06 -18.11
N THR A 154 3.60 8.02 -18.90
CA THR A 154 2.77 7.70 -20.06
C THR A 154 1.48 6.98 -19.68
N THR A 155 1.54 6.14 -18.64
CA THR A 155 0.44 5.32 -18.17
C THR A 155 0.29 5.43 -16.65
N ALA A 156 -0.89 5.70 -16.18
CA ALA A 156 -1.26 5.56 -14.77
C ALA A 156 -1.81 4.16 -14.51
N PHE A 157 -1.44 3.61 -13.35
CA PHE A 157 -1.84 2.29 -12.87
C PHE A 157 -2.69 2.48 -11.61
N LEU A 158 -3.85 1.84 -11.56
CA LEU A 158 -4.75 1.83 -10.43
C LEU A 158 -4.93 0.39 -9.98
N PHE A 159 -4.35 0.06 -8.83
CA PHE A 159 -4.52 -1.22 -8.15
C PHE A 159 -5.70 -1.12 -7.19
N TYR A 160 -6.54 -2.13 -7.11
CA TYR A 160 -7.67 -2.17 -6.19
C TYR A 160 -7.98 -3.58 -5.75
N PHE A 161 -8.54 -3.71 -4.56
CA PHE A 161 -9.04 -4.97 -4.07
C PHE A 161 -10.42 -5.24 -4.63
N HIS A 162 -10.59 -6.46 -5.15
CA HIS A 162 -11.83 -6.94 -5.73
C HIS A 162 -12.44 -8.00 -4.82
N TYR A 163 -13.60 -7.71 -4.28
CA TYR A 163 -14.36 -8.59 -3.40
C TYR A 163 -15.69 -9.00 -4.06
N LEU A 164 -15.97 -10.29 -4.13
CA LEU A 164 -17.15 -10.83 -4.81
C LEU A 164 -18.32 -11.16 -3.88
N GLY A 165 -18.24 -10.81 -2.60
CA GLY A 165 -19.36 -11.02 -1.66
C GLY A 165 -19.70 -12.48 -1.36
N SER A 166 -18.98 -13.45 -1.92
CA SER A 166 -19.21 -14.87 -1.66
C SER A 166 -18.43 -15.31 -0.42
N SER A 167 -19.00 -16.27 0.34
CA SER A 167 -18.29 -16.93 1.45
C SER A 167 -17.04 -17.69 1.02
N GLU A 168 -16.83 -17.85 -0.28
CA GLU A 168 -15.63 -18.43 -0.88
C GLU A 168 -14.68 -17.29 -1.29
N PHE A 169 -13.77 -16.92 -0.40
CA PHE A 169 -12.69 -15.93 -0.63
C PHE A 169 -11.78 -16.23 -1.82
N LYS A 170 -11.95 -17.34 -2.50
CA LYS A 170 -11.10 -17.79 -3.63
C LYS A 170 -11.11 -16.86 -4.84
N GLU A 171 -12.10 -15.99 -4.96
CA GLU A 171 -12.21 -15.04 -6.07
C GLU A 171 -11.77 -13.62 -5.72
N ASN A 172 -11.53 -13.34 -4.44
CA ASN A 172 -10.98 -12.06 -4.01
C ASN A 172 -9.55 -11.93 -4.51
N CYS A 173 -9.21 -10.82 -5.10
CA CYS A 173 -7.88 -10.60 -5.65
C CYS A 173 -7.60 -9.13 -5.92
N VAL A 174 -6.34 -8.82 -6.08
CA VAL A 174 -5.89 -7.53 -6.60
C VAL A 174 -6.16 -7.46 -8.10
N ARG A 175 -6.75 -6.36 -8.52
CA ARG A 175 -7.03 -6.03 -9.92
C ARG A 175 -6.28 -4.77 -10.32
N LEU A 176 -6.17 -4.58 -11.63
CA LEU A 176 -5.46 -3.44 -12.22
C LEU A 176 -6.30 -2.78 -13.30
N LEU A 177 -6.45 -1.47 -13.17
CA LEU A 177 -6.88 -0.60 -14.26
C LEU A 177 -5.72 0.27 -14.71
N THR A 178 -5.74 0.66 -15.99
CA THR A 178 -4.75 1.59 -16.55
C THR A 178 -5.42 2.77 -17.22
N SER A 179 -4.73 3.89 -17.24
CA SER A 179 -5.14 5.10 -17.95
C SER A 179 -3.96 5.73 -18.68
N ASN A 180 -4.12 5.96 -19.99
CA ASN A 180 -3.19 6.75 -20.79
C ASN A 180 -3.71 8.18 -21.02
N ALA A 181 -4.92 8.48 -20.53
CA ALA A 181 -5.52 9.79 -20.65
C ALA A 181 -4.73 10.83 -19.84
N PRO A 182 -4.33 11.97 -20.43
CA PRO A 182 -3.56 12.99 -19.73
C PRO A 182 -4.29 13.60 -18.53
N ASN A 183 -5.61 13.49 -18.53
CA ASN A 183 -6.51 14.01 -17.51
C ASN A 183 -7.15 12.91 -16.64
N LEU A 184 -6.67 11.66 -16.73
CA LEU A 184 -7.16 10.50 -15.99
C LEU A 184 -8.69 10.29 -16.04
N ALA A 185 -9.35 10.77 -17.11
CA ALA A 185 -10.80 10.73 -17.24
C ALA A 185 -11.33 9.33 -17.60
N SER A 186 -10.49 8.44 -18.11
CA SER A 186 -10.87 7.09 -18.51
C SER A 186 -9.92 6.05 -17.94
N TRP A 187 -10.46 4.95 -17.46
CA TRP A 187 -9.75 3.81 -16.92
C TRP A 187 -10.21 2.54 -17.61
N HIS A 188 -9.28 1.66 -17.93
CA HIS A 188 -9.53 0.41 -18.63
C HIS A 188 -8.89 -0.75 -17.90
N PRO A 189 -9.50 -1.93 -17.83
CA PRO A 189 -8.86 -3.13 -17.32
C PRO A 189 -7.56 -3.39 -18.07
N TYR A 190 -6.56 -3.81 -17.35
CA TYR A 190 -5.33 -4.29 -17.94
C TYR A 190 -5.47 -5.79 -18.24
N ASP A 191 -5.44 -6.14 -19.53
CA ASP A 191 -5.60 -7.52 -20.02
C ASP A 191 -4.27 -8.12 -20.48
N GLY A 192 -3.13 -7.70 -19.89
CA GLY A 192 -1.82 -8.24 -20.20
C GLY A 192 -1.74 -9.75 -19.94
N ALA A 193 -1.04 -10.47 -20.82
CA ALA A 193 -0.90 -11.92 -20.71
C ALA A 193 -0.25 -12.38 -19.39
N GLU A 194 0.60 -11.54 -18.81
CA GLU A 194 1.28 -11.79 -17.55
C GLU A 194 0.37 -11.70 -16.32
N LEU A 195 -0.73 -10.96 -16.42
CA LEU A 195 -1.76 -10.84 -15.39
C LEU A 195 -2.88 -11.85 -15.63
N THR A 196 -2.46 -13.09 -15.85
CA THR A 196 -3.34 -14.19 -16.20
C THR A 196 -4.59 -14.28 -15.32
N GLU A 197 -5.64 -14.88 -15.84
CA GLU A 197 -6.92 -15.08 -15.19
C GLU A 197 -7.57 -13.80 -14.69
N ARG A 198 -8.17 -13.04 -15.63
CA ARG A 198 -9.06 -11.93 -15.30
C ARG A 198 -8.38 -10.74 -14.59
N ASN A 199 -7.19 -10.38 -15.04
CA ASN A 199 -6.51 -9.18 -14.52
C ASN A 199 -6.12 -9.28 -13.02
N ARG A 200 -5.66 -10.45 -12.58
CA ARG A 200 -5.12 -10.67 -11.24
C ARG A 200 -3.68 -10.22 -11.15
N VAL A 201 -3.38 -9.30 -10.25
CA VAL A 201 -2.00 -8.86 -9.97
C VAL A 201 -1.32 -9.79 -8.97
N PHE A 202 -2.01 -10.15 -7.89
CA PHE A 202 -1.54 -11.09 -6.87
C PHE A 202 -2.57 -12.21 -6.70
N ARG A 203 -2.09 -13.38 -6.27
CA ARG A 203 -2.94 -14.57 -6.07
C ARG A 203 -3.29 -14.83 -4.61
N GLU A 204 -2.71 -14.05 -3.71
CA GLU A 204 -2.95 -14.20 -2.28
C GLU A 204 -4.31 -13.63 -1.92
N GLN A 205 -4.92 -14.27 -0.93
CA GLN A 205 -6.20 -13.82 -0.41
C GLN A 205 -5.99 -12.60 0.47
N ASP A 206 -6.93 -11.65 0.40
CA ASP A 206 -7.01 -10.49 1.29
C ASP A 206 -5.85 -9.47 1.19
N ASP A 207 -5.16 -9.41 0.03
CA ASP A 207 -4.21 -8.34 -0.26
C ASP A 207 -4.98 -7.07 -0.64
N ARG A 208 -4.83 -5.99 0.15
CA ARG A 208 -5.58 -4.73 0.00
C ARG A 208 -4.76 -3.52 0.42
N ASP A 209 -5.32 -2.33 0.26
CA ASP A 209 -4.78 -1.06 0.76
C ASP A 209 -3.40 -0.73 0.16
N PHE A 210 -3.37 -0.53 -1.14
CA PHE A 210 -2.11 -0.42 -1.88
C PHE A 210 -1.51 0.97 -1.81
N CYS A 211 -0.26 1.07 -1.36
CA CYS A 211 0.58 2.25 -1.51
C CYS A 211 1.78 1.90 -2.39
N ALA A 212 1.82 2.45 -3.59
CA ALA A 212 2.92 2.24 -4.51
C ALA A 212 3.69 3.54 -4.75
N PHE A 213 5.02 3.48 -4.71
CA PHE A 213 5.87 4.60 -5.13
C PHE A 213 7.16 4.09 -5.78
N ARG A 214 7.80 4.97 -6.55
CA ARG A 214 9.10 4.67 -7.14
C ARG A 214 10.23 5.09 -6.20
N ASP A 215 11.10 4.16 -5.87
CA ASP A 215 12.38 4.46 -5.22
C ASP A 215 13.48 4.53 -6.29
N ASP A 216 13.89 5.75 -6.64
CA ASP A 216 14.94 5.95 -7.66
C ASP A 216 16.32 5.50 -7.19
N ARG A 217 16.58 5.39 -5.90
CA ARG A 217 17.85 4.90 -5.35
C ARG A 217 17.98 3.38 -5.51
N LEU A 218 16.86 2.66 -5.38
CA LEU A 218 16.79 1.22 -5.62
C LEU A 218 16.52 0.91 -7.09
N GLY A 219 16.03 1.88 -7.85
CA GLY A 219 15.68 1.73 -9.27
C GLY A 219 14.43 0.88 -9.51
N VAL A 220 13.57 0.73 -8.49
CA VAL A 220 12.35 -0.10 -8.53
C VAL A 220 11.14 0.67 -8.01
N TYR A 221 9.97 0.13 -8.28
CA TYR A 221 8.75 0.46 -7.56
C TYR A 221 8.65 -0.41 -6.31
N LEU A 222 8.18 0.17 -5.23
CA LEU A 222 7.82 -0.50 -3.99
C LEU A 222 6.30 -0.42 -3.85
N MET A 223 5.64 -1.53 -3.57
CA MET A 223 4.23 -1.56 -3.23
C MET A 223 4.05 -2.15 -1.85
N TYR A 224 3.61 -1.31 -0.92
CA TYR A 224 3.19 -1.73 0.41
C TYR A 224 1.69 -2.00 0.39
N TYR A 225 1.27 -3.00 1.15
CA TYR A 225 -0.13 -3.40 1.21
C TYR A 225 -0.43 -4.14 2.51
N ALA A 226 -1.69 -4.12 2.91
CA ALA A 226 -2.20 -4.90 4.02
C ALA A 226 -2.59 -6.30 3.55
N CYS A 227 -2.32 -7.33 4.34
CA CYS A 227 -2.75 -8.70 4.04
C CYS A 227 -2.94 -9.52 5.31
N ALA A 228 -3.69 -10.61 5.20
CA ALA A 228 -3.75 -11.61 6.26
C ALA A 228 -2.42 -12.38 6.37
N GLY A 229 -1.92 -12.56 7.58
CA GLY A 229 -0.67 -13.27 7.80
C GLY A 229 -0.39 -13.57 9.26
N THR A 230 0.65 -14.35 9.52
CA THR A 230 1.17 -14.58 10.87
C THR A 230 2.28 -13.58 11.18
N TYR A 231 2.37 -13.15 12.42
CA TYR A 231 3.45 -12.28 12.89
C TYR A 231 4.07 -12.86 14.17
N PRO A 232 5.41 -12.85 14.31
CA PRO A 232 6.09 -13.39 15.48
C PRO A 232 5.56 -12.79 16.78
N GLY A 233 5.24 -13.64 17.75
CA GLY A 233 4.73 -13.23 19.05
C GLY A 233 3.24 -12.95 19.12
N LEU A 234 2.50 -13.00 18.00
CA LEU A 234 1.05 -12.85 17.98
C LEU A 234 0.35 -14.15 17.59
N PRO A 235 -0.72 -14.56 18.30
CA PRO A 235 -1.46 -15.77 17.98
C PRO A 235 -2.35 -15.57 16.74
N GLY A 236 -2.50 -16.61 15.95
CA GLY A 236 -3.44 -16.68 14.83
C GLY A 236 -3.06 -15.83 13.62
N LEU A 237 -4.04 -15.57 12.77
CA LEU A 237 -3.92 -14.66 11.64
C LEU A 237 -4.14 -13.22 12.10
N ASN A 238 -3.30 -12.34 11.60
CA ASN A 238 -3.34 -10.90 11.85
C ASN A 238 -3.38 -10.18 10.50
N THR A 239 -3.76 -8.92 10.47
CA THR A 239 -3.47 -8.08 9.33
C THR A 239 -2.08 -7.47 9.50
N ILE A 240 -1.20 -7.74 8.55
CA ILE A 240 0.21 -7.33 8.53
C ILE A 240 0.51 -6.50 7.29
N VAL A 241 1.59 -5.72 7.33
CA VAL A 241 2.08 -4.99 6.17
C VAL A 241 3.18 -5.79 5.47
N ARG A 242 3.02 -5.94 4.16
CA ARG A 242 4.03 -6.51 3.27
C ARG A 242 4.46 -5.51 2.21
N VAL A 243 5.60 -5.77 1.60
CA VAL A 243 6.11 -5.04 0.45
C VAL A 243 6.52 -5.99 -0.66
N ARG A 244 6.25 -5.60 -1.90
CA ARG A 244 6.78 -6.22 -3.12
C ARG A 244 7.55 -5.17 -3.92
N THR A 245 8.46 -5.62 -4.78
CA THR A 245 9.18 -4.74 -5.70
C THR A 245 8.87 -5.06 -7.14
N SER A 246 8.91 -4.04 -8.01
CA SER A 246 8.73 -4.19 -9.45
C SER A 246 9.59 -3.20 -10.22
N LYS A 247 9.98 -3.54 -11.44
CA LYS A 247 10.64 -2.61 -12.37
C LYS A 247 9.66 -1.92 -13.32
N ASP A 248 8.47 -2.47 -13.48
CA ASP A 248 7.52 -2.11 -14.53
C ASP A 248 6.06 -1.97 -14.06
N LEU A 249 5.78 -2.17 -12.76
CA LEU A 249 4.43 -2.17 -12.16
C LEU A 249 3.56 -3.38 -12.54
N LEU A 250 4.11 -4.33 -13.27
CA LEU A 250 3.41 -5.52 -13.77
C LEU A 250 3.95 -6.81 -13.16
N HIS A 251 5.27 -6.94 -13.12
CA HIS A 251 5.96 -8.12 -12.58
C HIS A 251 6.49 -7.81 -11.19
N TRP A 252 5.96 -8.51 -10.19
CA TRP A 252 6.24 -8.26 -8.78
C TRP A 252 7.01 -9.43 -8.16
N THR A 253 7.96 -9.09 -7.27
CA THR A 253 8.71 -10.10 -6.50
C THR A 253 7.82 -10.81 -5.48
N GLU A 254 8.35 -11.90 -4.88
CA GLU A 254 7.75 -12.45 -3.65
C GLU A 254 7.68 -11.39 -2.55
N PRO A 255 6.65 -11.46 -1.68
CA PRO A 255 6.45 -10.47 -0.65
C PRO A 255 7.42 -10.60 0.52
N VAL A 256 7.76 -9.46 1.11
CA VAL A 256 8.49 -9.38 2.37
C VAL A 256 7.58 -8.76 3.43
N THR A 257 7.42 -9.40 4.59
CA THR A 257 6.73 -8.80 5.73
C THR A 257 7.61 -7.71 6.34
N VAL A 258 7.10 -6.49 6.40
CA VAL A 258 7.85 -5.32 6.88
C VAL A 258 7.41 -4.88 8.26
N MET A 259 6.17 -5.20 8.67
CA MET A 259 5.64 -4.85 9.98
C MET A 259 4.40 -5.67 10.34
N GLY A 260 4.23 -5.93 11.63
CA GLY A 260 3.01 -6.47 12.23
C GLY A 260 2.02 -5.38 12.65
N PRO A 261 0.89 -5.76 13.28
CA PRO A 261 -0.11 -4.81 13.74
C PRO A 261 0.42 -3.92 14.88
N PRO A 262 0.03 -2.64 14.89
CA PRO A 262 0.36 -1.72 15.99
C PRO A 262 -0.24 -2.22 17.33
N PRO A 263 0.41 -1.91 18.47
CA PRO A 263 -0.08 -2.28 19.79
C PRO A 263 -1.37 -1.51 20.12
N GLY A 264 -2.27 -2.16 20.87
CA GLY A 264 -3.52 -1.58 21.33
C GLY A 264 -4.64 -1.50 20.28
N GLY A 265 -4.38 -1.96 19.06
CA GLY A 265 -5.39 -2.18 18.03
C GLY A 265 -5.84 -3.65 17.98
N TYR A 266 -6.87 -3.94 17.21
CA TYR A 266 -7.40 -5.29 17.00
C TYR A 266 -6.50 -6.16 16.10
N GLN A 267 -5.22 -6.30 16.43
CA GLN A 267 -4.26 -7.12 15.65
C GLN A 267 -4.30 -6.82 14.12
N CYS A 268 -4.45 -5.54 13.79
CA CYS A 268 -4.64 -5.10 12.42
C CYS A 268 -3.72 -3.93 12.06
N ALA A 269 -3.03 -4.06 10.92
CA ALA A 269 -2.26 -3.00 10.29
C ALA A 269 -2.85 -2.76 8.90
N GLU A 270 -3.70 -1.74 8.75
CA GLU A 270 -4.42 -1.41 7.52
C GLU A 270 -3.90 -0.12 6.88
N SER A 271 -4.25 0.06 5.62
CA SER A 271 -4.01 1.28 4.82
C SER A 271 -2.58 1.82 4.99
N PRO A 272 -1.55 0.99 4.73
CA PRO A 272 -0.17 1.44 4.84
C PRO A 272 0.11 2.52 3.80
N PHE A 273 0.71 3.63 4.24
CA PHE A 273 1.25 4.65 3.36
C PHE A 273 2.73 4.84 3.64
N VAL A 274 3.57 4.85 2.60
CA VAL A 274 5.01 5.03 2.75
C VAL A 274 5.51 6.20 1.91
N LEU A 275 6.29 7.05 2.54
CA LEU A 275 7.03 8.15 1.92
C LEU A 275 8.52 8.00 2.19
N TYR A 276 9.37 8.23 1.18
CA TYR A 276 10.81 8.39 1.37
C TYR A 276 11.21 9.86 1.39
N ARG A 277 11.92 10.28 2.45
CA ARG A 277 12.43 11.65 2.59
C ARG A 277 13.74 11.67 3.39
N ASP A 278 14.73 12.41 2.90
CA ASP A 278 15.99 12.73 3.59
C ASP A 278 16.76 11.51 4.13
N GLY A 279 16.64 10.37 3.48
CA GLY A 279 17.33 9.13 3.86
C GLY A 279 16.50 8.18 4.71
N TYR A 280 15.25 8.52 5.03
CA TYR A 280 14.33 7.73 5.84
C TYR A 280 13.07 7.39 5.08
N TYR A 281 12.53 6.21 5.37
CA TYR A 281 11.17 5.80 4.99
C TYR A 281 10.26 6.04 6.19
N TYR A 282 9.16 6.69 5.92
CA TYR A 282 8.10 6.98 6.87
C TYR A 282 6.92 6.09 6.51
N LEU A 283 6.55 5.19 7.41
CA LEU A 283 5.40 4.30 7.24
C LEU A 283 4.32 4.71 8.21
N TRP A 284 3.15 5.02 7.68
CA TRP A 284 1.92 5.14 8.44
C TRP A 284 1.07 3.90 8.25
N VAL A 285 0.45 3.44 9.32
CA VAL A 285 -0.54 2.35 9.30
C VAL A 285 -1.73 2.70 10.14
N SER A 286 -2.91 2.29 9.70
CA SER A 286 -4.16 2.48 10.40
C SER A 286 -4.56 1.25 11.20
N GLY A 287 -5.28 1.46 12.31
CA GLY A 287 -5.98 0.39 13.00
C GLY A 287 -7.35 0.10 12.37
N ILE A 288 -7.88 -1.09 12.59
CA ILE A 288 -9.20 -1.51 12.07
C ILE A 288 -10.37 -0.69 12.65
N ASP A 289 -10.16 -0.02 13.77
CA ASP A 289 -11.14 0.83 14.40
C ASP A 289 -11.34 2.19 13.69
N TYR A 290 -10.64 2.41 12.58
CA TYR A 290 -10.67 3.64 11.77
C TYR A 290 -10.40 4.93 12.56
N SER A 291 -9.87 4.82 13.78
CA SER A 291 -9.71 5.95 14.69
C SER A 291 -8.27 6.45 14.82
N ARG A 292 -7.28 5.62 14.45
CA ARG A 292 -5.87 5.87 14.73
C ARG A 292 -4.94 5.49 13.59
N ILE A 293 -3.94 6.35 13.40
CA ILE A 293 -2.84 6.18 12.48
C ILE A 293 -1.55 6.18 13.30
N SER A 294 -0.73 5.15 13.15
CA SER A 294 0.58 5.04 13.80
C SER A 294 1.70 5.29 12.80
N LEU A 295 2.70 6.09 13.19
CA LEU A 295 3.89 6.40 12.39
C LEU A 295 5.09 5.57 12.84
N TYR A 296 5.81 5.02 11.87
CA TYR A 296 7.09 4.33 12.00
C TYR A 296 8.11 4.92 11.03
N ILE A 297 9.39 4.91 11.42
CA ILE A 297 10.46 5.47 10.59
C ILE A 297 11.60 4.46 10.50
N SER A 298 12.12 4.24 9.29
CA SER A 298 13.21 3.29 9.03
C SER A 298 14.20 3.81 7.98
N GLU A 299 15.46 3.40 8.08
CA GLU A 299 16.43 3.54 6.99
C GLU A 299 16.33 2.42 5.94
N ASP A 300 15.59 1.35 6.26
CA ASP A 300 15.40 0.17 5.42
C ASP A 300 13.91 0.06 4.99
N PRO A 301 13.60 0.06 3.69
CA PRO A 301 12.22 -0.08 3.20
C PRO A 301 11.61 -1.45 3.49
N PHE A 302 12.44 -2.44 3.85
CA PHE A 302 11.99 -3.82 4.07
C PHE A 302 11.83 -4.18 5.54
N ASN A 303 12.07 -3.23 6.46
CA ASN A 303 11.97 -3.48 7.90
C ASN A 303 11.67 -2.19 8.67
N PHE A 304 10.54 -2.14 9.37
CA PHE A 304 10.17 -1.01 10.22
C PHE A 304 10.26 -1.33 11.73
N GLY A 305 10.83 -2.49 12.06
CA GLY A 305 11.09 -2.89 13.43
C GLY A 305 9.88 -3.47 14.17
N ASP A 306 9.97 -3.49 15.48
CA ASP A 306 8.88 -3.97 16.35
C ASP A 306 7.77 -2.92 16.45
N PRO A 307 6.49 -3.27 16.20
CA PRO A 307 5.39 -2.31 16.22
C PRO A 307 5.19 -1.60 17.56
N ALA A 308 5.52 -2.24 18.69
CA ALA A 308 5.40 -1.62 20.01
C ALA A 308 6.57 -0.73 20.35
N ALA A 309 7.81 -1.20 20.06
CA ALA A 309 9.02 -0.49 20.42
C ALA A 309 9.37 0.68 19.48
N ASN A 310 9.04 0.54 18.18
CA ASN A 310 9.44 1.49 17.13
C ASN A 310 8.36 2.50 16.75
N ARG A 311 7.18 2.49 17.39
CA ARG A 311 6.16 3.51 17.12
C ARG A 311 6.65 4.90 17.52
N ILE A 312 6.71 5.82 16.55
CA ILE A 312 7.16 7.19 16.74
C ILE A 312 6.03 8.05 17.30
N GLU A 313 4.85 8.02 16.65
CA GLU A 313 3.72 8.88 16.97
C GLU A 313 2.41 8.17 16.63
N GLU A 314 1.33 8.61 17.25
CA GLU A 314 -0.03 8.18 16.93
C GLU A 314 -0.93 9.40 16.79
N GLN A 315 -1.81 9.39 15.80
CA GLN A 315 -2.75 10.48 15.54
C GLN A 315 -4.12 9.95 15.09
N PRO A 316 -5.19 10.73 15.24
CA PRO A 316 -6.52 10.35 14.73
C PRO A 316 -6.56 10.24 13.21
N GLY A 317 -7.41 9.34 12.70
CA GLY A 317 -7.70 9.17 11.28
C GLY A 317 -7.52 7.75 10.78
N HIS A 318 -7.75 7.58 9.45
CA HIS A 318 -7.61 6.32 8.73
C HIS A 318 -7.10 6.59 7.31
N ALA A 319 -6.42 5.62 6.70
CA ALA A 319 -5.92 5.66 5.33
C ALA A 319 -5.18 6.99 5.01
N PRO A 320 -4.04 7.26 5.65
CA PRO A 320 -3.33 8.51 5.45
C PRO A 320 -2.62 8.54 4.10
N GLU A 321 -2.56 9.72 3.48
CA GLU A 321 -1.65 10.00 2.37
C GLU A 321 -0.94 11.34 2.56
N ILE A 322 0.34 11.42 2.21
CA ILE A 322 1.10 12.67 2.18
C ILE A 322 1.44 13.01 0.74
N VAL A 323 1.05 14.20 0.32
CA VAL A 323 1.28 14.73 -1.02
C VAL A 323 1.82 16.15 -0.96
N SER A 324 2.54 16.56 -2.01
CA SER A 324 3.18 17.89 -2.07
C SER A 324 2.58 18.74 -3.16
N GLU A 325 2.25 19.98 -2.82
CA GLU A 325 1.85 21.00 -3.79
C GLU A 325 2.61 22.30 -3.55
N LYS A 326 3.30 22.80 -4.59
CA LYS A 326 4.02 24.09 -4.57
C LYS A 326 4.98 24.25 -3.37
N GLY A 327 5.63 23.14 -2.98
CA GLY A 327 6.61 23.13 -1.89
C GLY A 327 6.00 23.00 -0.48
N GLN A 328 4.68 22.88 -0.36
CA GLN A 328 3.98 22.56 0.87
C GLN A 328 3.55 21.11 0.85
N ASP A 329 3.86 20.37 1.91
CA ASP A 329 3.36 19.01 2.13
C ASP A 329 2.01 19.06 2.85
N PHE A 330 1.12 18.18 2.43
CA PHE A 330 -0.21 18.00 2.99
C PHE A 330 -0.42 16.57 3.39
N MET A 331 -1.07 16.35 4.52
CA MET A 331 -1.59 15.07 4.91
C MET A 331 -3.09 15.02 4.70
N ALA A 332 -3.53 14.06 3.93
CA ALA A 332 -4.94 13.71 3.80
C ALA A 332 -5.22 12.42 4.57
N CYS A 333 -6.40 12.30 5.14
CA CYS A 333 -6.88 11.04 5.70
C CYS A 333 -8.40 10.95 5.64
N SER A 334 -8.89 9.72 5.64
CA SER A 334 -10.29 9.42 5.83
C SER A 334 -10.65 9.60 7.31
N MET A 335 -11.73 10.33 7.57
CA MET A 335 -12.33 10.42 8.88
C MET A 335 -13.66 9.68 8.86
N VAL A 336 -13.68 8.53 9.49
CA VAL A 336 -14.89 7.75 9.69
C VAL A 336 -15.15 7.72 11.19
N SER A 337 -16.04 8.56 11.67
CA SER A 337 -16.39 8.57 13.09
C SER A 337 -17.29 7.38 13.42
N THR A 338 -16.69 6.25 13.82
CA THR A 338 -17.41 5.15 14.45
C THR A 338 -17.51 5.32 15.97
N VAL A 339 -16.80 6.30 16.54
CA VAL A 339 -16.82 6.59 17.96
C VAL A 339 -17.90 7.64 18.22
N PRO A 340 -18.91 7.36 19.08
CA PRO A 340 -19.78 8.39 19.58
C PRO A 340 -18.91 9.44 20.28
N SER A 341 -18.65 10.54 19.62
CA SER A 341 -17.85 11.61 20.19
C SER A 341 -18.61 12.25 21.32
N ALA A 342 -18.02 12.22 22.51
CA ALA A 342 -18.47 13.05 23.62
C ALA A 342 -18.28 14.56 23.36
N THR A 343 -17.66 14.92 22.22
CA THR A 343 -17.38 16.30 21.83
C THR A 343 -18.44 16.75 20.82
N PRO A 344 -19.26 17.79 21.14
CA PRO A 344 -20.18 18.38 20.18
C PRO A 344 -19.44 18.85 18.93
N GLY A 345 -19.91 18.48 17.75
CA GLY A 345 -19.30 18.85 16.44
C GLY A 345 -18.39 17.78 15.82
N ALA A 346 -18.01 16.72 16.50
CA ALA A 346 -17.17 15.66 15.93
C ALA A 346 -17.88 14.81 14.85
N ASN A 347 -19.21 14.84 14.80
CA ASN A 347 -20.01 14.16 13.77
C ASN A 347 -19.85 14.81 12.36
N ASP A 348 -19.23 15.97 12.27
CA ASP A 348 -19.04 16.70 11.00
C ASP A 348 -17.72 16.37 10.28
N LEU A 349 -16.89 15.48 10.83
CA LEU A 349 -15.57 15.16 10.28
C LEU A 349 -15.58 14.03 9.22
N HIS A 350 -16.73 13.62 8.71
CA HIS A 350 -16.80 12.57 7.69
C HIS A 350 -16.30 13.04 6.32
N GLY A 351 -15.56 12.15 5.65
CA GLY A 351 -15.02 12.35 4.31
C GLY A 351 -13.49 12.31 4.29
N ILE A 352 -12.92 12.73 3.18
CA ILE A 352 -11.46 12.88 3.04
C ILE A 352 -11.10 14.29 3.49
N LEU A 353 -10.40 14.39 4.61
CA LEU A 353 -9.90 15.64 5.15
C LEU A 353 -8.43 15.83 4.78
N ILE A 354 -8.01 17.07 4.59
CA ILE A 354 -6.62 17.41 4.26
C ILE A 354 -6.17 18.67 5.03
N GLN A 355 -4.89 18.66 5.41
CA GLN A 355 -4.26 19.82 6.03
C GLN A 355 -2.75 19.86 5.80
N PRO A 356 -2.11 21.05 5.95
CA PRO A 356 -0.67 21.18 5.84
C PRO A 356 0.08 20.35 6.89
N VAL A 357 1.25 19.85 6.50
CA VAL A 357 2.21 19.16 7.36
C VAL A 357 3.42 20.06 7.61
N ARG A 358 3.90 20.09 8.86
CA ARG A 358 5.20 20.62 9.24
C ARG A 358 6.15 19.46 9.48
N TRP A 359 7.42 19.68 9.19
CA TRP A 359 8.50 18.72 9.45
C TRP A 359 9.34 19.23 10.60
N ASP A 360 9.01 18.79 11.80
CA ASP A 360 9.62 19.25 13.04
C ASP A 360 10.86 18.42 13.40
N LYS A 361 11.72 18.91 14.28
CA LYS A 361 12.76 18.10 14.90
C LYS A 361 12.11 17.01 15.76
N PRO A 362 12.77 15.83 15.88
CA PRO A 362 12.26 14.79 16.77
C PRO A 362 12.28 15.26 18.22
N ASP A 363 11.28 14.86 18.99
CA ASP A 363 11.29 15.03 20.43
C ASP A 363 12.36 14.12 21.07
N PRO A 364 12.85 14.44 22.28
CA PRO A 364 13.82 13.61 22.98
C PRO A 364 13.38 12.13 23.06
N GLY A 365 14.28 11.23 22.67
CA GLY A 365 14.03 9.79 22.69
C GLY A 365 13.36 9.22 21.43
N MET A 366 12.82 10.02 20.50
CA MET A 366 12.24 9.50 19.25
C MET A 366 13.28 8.88 18.33
N GLU A 367 14.51 9.43 18.29
CA GLU A 367 15.59 8.91 17.44
C GLU A 367 15.97 7.45 17.75
N SER A 368 15.84 7.03 19.01
CA SER A 368 16.10 5.64 19.42
C SER A 368 15.05 4.64 18.91
N ARG A 369 13.88 5.11 18.50
CA ARG A 369 12.79 4.29 17.94
C ARG A 369 12.90 4.11 16.43
N VAL A 370 13.79 4.85 15.77
CA VAL A 370 14.01 4.71 14.32
C VAL A 370 14.73 3.41 14.04
N THR A 371 14.17 2.60 13.16
CA THR A 371 14.81 1.35 12.71
C THR A 371 16.00 1.69 11.82
N ARG A 372 17.18 1.25 12.21
CA ARG A 372 18.43 1.46 11.47
C ARG A 372 18.70 0.29 10.53
N LYS A 373 19.32 0.60 9.41
CA LYS A 373 19.79 -0.45 8.52
C LYS A 373 20.95 -1.19 9.19
N PRO A 374 20.95 -2.53 9.18
CA PRO A 374 22.05 -3.35 9.72
C PRO A 374 23.41 -3.04 9.11
#